data_db69f643b102136ca00e0cff03d64e8b
#
_entry.id   db69f643b102136ca00e0cff03d64e8b
#
_cell.length_a   1.000
_cell.length_b   1.000
_cell.length_c   1.000
_cell.angle_alpha   90.00
_cell.angle_beta   90.00
_cell.angle_gamma   90.00
#
_symmetry.space_group_name_H-M   'P 1'
#
loop_
_entity.id
_entity.type
_entity.pdbx_description
1 polymer ?
#
loop_
_entity_poly.entity_id
_entity_poly.type
_entity_poly.pdbx_seq_one_letter_code
_entity_poly.pdbx_strand_id
1 'polypeptide(L)'
;MLNTDKWTCRHAALALAAFGVESVVTSPGSRNAPLLMAVSRHGGLMTLSVVDERSAAFIALGIAEISQRPVALVCTSGTALLNYAPAVCEAYHKHLPLIVISADRPEEWIDQADSQTMRQPDALSNFVKLSVDMKAEPADEEQKWLYTRRLNEALDCALAGCPGPVHINIRISEPLTAQAEYHNEQFHRISVVTPPEKVSTTTARALANDVRQKNILIVAGFGAPDAALNKAISSLGRLPNVVVLAESLSNLHSDDVLQVSDSLFSGISADKSAGFVPDLLISFGGAIVSASLKRFLRQADIAEHWHVGTERNLIDTYRHLSTAIQISAPAFFPRFAGALNFLNKNCAGISQFKKNWIDIANRRSVVLWHKLQAVPWNVATAIGHVIEAAPISGMNLQLSNGLAVRVASMSCLDKFHRVDCNRGVSGIDGSTSTAVGASLAYKGGDTLLITGDMSFQYDLGALASNYLTSKLRIVLLNNGGGGIFKYIKTTRSLPEVDSLFRCQLNVDAKAIANAFGLKYYHADSYESLQDAVPAFFAGPAPAILEIATDAGIDAAVLTETTTNN
;
A
#
# COMPACT_ATOMS: atom_id res chain seq x y z
N MET A 1 30.63 -12.92 21.87
CA MET A 1 30.38 -11.64 21.15
C MET A 1 30.02 -10.58 22.18
N LEU A 2 30.64 -9.40 22.12
CA LEU A 2 30.31 -8.28 23.01
C LEU A 2 28.97 -7.66 22.60
N ASN A 3 27.98 -7.58 23.51
CA ASN A 3 26.66 -7.04 23.25
C ASN A 3 26.09 -6.32 24.49
N THR A 4 24.93 -5.68 24.40
CA THR A 4 24.27 -5.06 25.56
C THR A 4 24.04 -6.08 26.69
N ASP A 5 24.15 -5.64 27.94
CA ASP A 5 23.80 -6.47 29.11
C ASP A 5 22.27 -6.69 29.27
N LYS A 6 21.45 -5.91 28.58
CA LYS A 6 19.96 -5.99 28.66
C LYS A 6 19.43 -7.24 27.96
N TRP A 7 19.04 -8.22 28.77
CA TRP A 7 18.60 -9.55 28.28
C TRP A 7 17.45 -9.46 27.27
N THR A 8 16.37 -8.73 27.58
CA THR A 8 15.20 -8.64 26.69
C THR A 8 15.53 -7.98 25.35
N CYS A 9 16.48 -7.01 25.34
CA CYS A 9 16.90 -6.36 24.09
C CYS A 9 17.63 -7.36 23.17
N ARG A 10 18.53 -8.19 23.73
CA ARG A 10 19.20 -9.25 22.94
C ARG A 10 18.20 -10.30 22.46
N HIS A 11 17.30 -10.74 23.34
CA HIS A 11 16.28 -11.74 22.99
C HIS A 11 15.29 -11.23 21.96
N ALA A 12 14.95 -9.94 21.95
CA ALA A 12 14.16 -9.32 20.89
C ALA A 12 14.88 -9.41 19.53
N ALA A 13 16.19 -9.10 19.47
CA ALA A 13 16.95 -9.23 18.23
C ALA A 13 17.03 -10.68 17.73
N LEU A 14 17.27 -11.63 18.63
CA LEU A 14 17.26 -13.07 18.31
C LEU A 14 15.88 -13.55 17.83
N ALA A 15 14.81 -13.06 18.47
CA ALA A 15 13.42 -13.38 18.09
C ALA A 15 13.10 -12.85 16.69
N LEU A 16 13.44 -11.59 16.38
CA LEU A 16 13.24 -11.02 15.05
C LEU A 16 13.87 -11.90 13.97
N ALA A 17 15.13 -12.28 14.14
CA ALA A 17 15.83 -13.15 13.19
C ALA A 17 15.17 -14.54 13.09
N ALA A 18 14.77 -15.15 14.21
CA ALA A 18 14.10 -16.43 14.24
C ALA A 18 12.75 -16.42 13.52
N PHE A 19 12.06 -15.28 13.46
CA PHE A 19 10.79 -15.09 12.73
C PHE A 19 10.95 -14.56 11.31
N GLY A 20 12.18 -14.51 10.79
CA GLY A 20 12.45 -14.18 9.39
C GLY A 20 12.46 -12.68 9.09
N VAL A 21 12.60 -11.83 10.10
CA VAL A 21 12.92 -10.42 9.90
C VAL A 21 14.34 -10.30 9.35
N GLU A 22 14.48 -9.63 8.22
CA GLU A 22 15.76 -9.35 7.59
C GLU A 22 16.14 -7.87 7.73
N SER A 23 15.15 -6.99 7.80
CA SER A 23 15.35 -5.53 7.84
C SER A 23 14.79 -4.93 9.12
N VAL A 24 15.60 -4.08 9.75
CA VAL A 24 15.26 -3.30 10.94
C VAL A 24 15.51 -1.83 10.65
N VAL A 25 14.45 -1.02 10.60
CA VAL A 25 14.59 0.43 10.46
C VAL A 25 14.59 1.05 11.85
N THR A 26 15.62 1.81 12.16
CA THR A 26 15.84 2.36 13.48
C THR A 26 15.82 3.89 13.45
N SER A 27 15.24 4.50 14.48
CA SER A 27 15.36 5.94 14.71
C SER A 27 16.20 6.18 15.96
N PRO A 28 17.30 6.99 15.86
CA PRO A 28 18.29 7.09 16.91
C PRO A 28 17.77 7.84 18.15
N GLY A 29 18.18 7.38 19.32
CA GLY A 29 17.96 8.04 20.60
C GLY A 29 18.77 7.36 21.71
N SER A 30 18.91 7.98 22.86
CA SER A 30 19.71 7.41 23.97
C SER A 30 19.04 6.20 24.61
N ARG A 31 17.71 6.27 24.83
CA ARG A 31 16.99 5.19 25.54
C ARG A 31 16.97 3.87 24.78
N ASN A 32 16.98 3.91 23.45
CA ASN A 32 17.01 2.69 22.64
C ASN A 32 18.44 2.18 22.33
N ALA A 33 19.50 2.76 22.91
CA ALA A 33 20.87 2.31 22.68
C ALA A 33 21.08 0.80 22.91
N PRO A 34 20.53 0.17 23.96
CA PRO A 34 20.63 -1.28 24.13
C PRO A 34 19.97 -2.07 22.98
N LEU A 35 18.84 -1.62 22.47
CA LEU A 35 18.17 -2.23 21.32
C LEU A 35 19.00 -2.07 20.05
N LEU A 36 19.52 -0.87 19.80
CA LEU A 36 20.40 -0.60 18.64
C LEU A 36 21.66 -1.48 18.68
N MET A 37 22.30 -1.63 19.85
CA MET A 37 23.41 -2.56 20.01
C MET A 37 23.01 -4.01 19.70
N ALA A 38 21.86 -4.44 20.21
CA ALA A 38 21.38 -5.80 20.00
C ALA A 38 21.13 -6.11 18.52
N VAL A 39 20.38 -5.24 17.81
CA VAL A 39 20.03 -5.50 16.41
C VAL A 39 21.21 -5.28 15.46
N SER A 40 22.05 -4.26 15.67
CA SER A 40 23.18 -3.98 14.78
C SER A 40 24.31 -5.01 14.89
N ARG A 41 24.45 -5.66 16.04
CA ARG A 41 25.46 -6.71 16.27
C ARG A 41 24.98 -8.11 15.94
N HIS A 42 23.71 -8.25 15.57
CA HIS A 42 23.16 -9.52 15.10
C HIS A 42 23.44 -9.67 13.59
N GLY A 43 24.35 -10.57 13.21
CA GLY A 43 24.83 -10.71 11.83
C GLY A 43 23.79 -11.06 10.77
N GLY A 44 22.55 -11.43 11.17
CA GLY A 44 21.44 -11.75 10.27
C GLY A 44 20.41 -10.61 10.09
N LEU A 45 20.61 -9.44 10.72
CA LEU A 45 19.71 -8.30 10.64
C LEU A 45 20.38 -7.11 9.93
N MET A 46 19.80 -6.65 8.84
CA MET A 46 20.22 -5.41 8.17
C MET A 46 19.58 -4.22 8.87
N THR A 47 20.37 -3.31 9.42
CA THR A 47 19.88 -2.12 10.11
C THR A 47 19.97 -0.88 9.24
N LEU A 48 18.90 -0.09 9.20
CA LEU A 48 18.80 1.18 8.51
C LEU A 48 18.49 2.27 9.54
N SER A 49 19.33 3.30 9.64
CA SER A 49 19.13 4.40 10.61
C SER A 49 18.52 5.62 9.94
N VAL A 50 17.31 6.00 10.32
CA VAL A 50 16.55 7.13 9.78
C VAL A 50 16.08 8.02 10.92
N VAL A 51 16.44 9.30 10.88
CA VAL A 51 16.20 10.24 12.00
C VAL A 51 14.72 10.57 12.17
N ASP A 52 14.02 10.88 11.10
CA ASP A 52 12.57 11.16 11.10
C ASP A 52 11.82 9.83 11.27
N GLU A 53 11.19 9.64 12.42
CA GLU A 53 10.47 8.40 12.74
C GLU A 53 9.31 8.15 11.77
N ARG A 54 8.60 9.17 11.34
CA ARG A 54 7.51 9.00 10.36
C ARG A 54 8.06 8.45 9.04
N SER A 55 9.11 9.07 8.51
CA SER A 55 9.79 8.58 7.30
C SER A 55 10.36 7.18 7.50
N ALA A 56 10.97 6.89 8.66
CA ALA A 56 11.46 5.56 9.02
C ALA A 56 10.37 4.50 8.92
N ALA A 57 9.20 4.79 9.47
CA ALA A 57 8.08 3.86 9.49
C ALA A 57 7.49 3.62 8.09
N PHE A 58 7.37 4.65 7.24
CA PHE A 58 6.94 4.46 5.85
C PHE A 58 8.01 3.80 4.97
N ILE A 59 9.31 4.00 5.25
CA ILE A 59 10.38 3.22 4.60
C ILE A 59 10.23 1.72 4.96
N ALA A 60 10.00 1.41 6.24
CA ALA A 60 9.74 0.04 6.67
C ALA A 60 8.48 -0.55 6.01
N LEU A 61 7.41 0.26 5.87
CA LEU A 61 6.19 -0.13 5.14
C LEU A 61 6.52 -0.52 3.70
N GLY A 62 7.26 0.31 2.97
CA GLY A 62 7.64 0.04 1.58
C GLY A 62 8.51 -1.22 1.44
N ILE A 63 9.44 -1.45 2.38
CA ILE A 63 10.23 -2.70 2.41
C ILE A 63 9.30 -3.90 2.63
N ALA A 64 8.41 -3.84 3.62
CA ALA A 64 7.47 -4.93 3.92
C ALA A 64 6.52 -5.21 2.75
N GLU A 65 6.04 -4.16 2.08
CA GLU A 65 5.13 -4.27 0.93
C GLU A 65 5.77 -4.98 -0.25
N ILE A 66 7.02 -4.66 -0.57
CA ILE A 66 7.72 -5.27 -1.71
C ILE A 66 8.25 -6.66 -1.37
N SER A 67 8.87 -6.82 -0.20
CA SER A 67 9.46 -8.10 0.20
C SER A 67 8.45 -9.15 0.62
N GLN A 68 7.23 -8.74 0.98
CA GLN A 68 6.18 -9.59 1.58
C GLN A 68 6.68 -10.30 2.85
N ARG A 69 7.58 -9.66 3.61
CA ARG A 69 8.21 -10.17 4.83
C ARG A 69 8.03 -9.20 5.99
N PRO A 70 8.12 -9.68 7.24
CA PRO A 70 8.08 -8.80 8.40
C PRO A 70 9.28 -7.85 8.43
N VAL A 71 9.02 -6.60 8.79
CA VAL A 71 10.03 -5.56 8.99
C VAL A 71 9.89 -4.99 10.39
N ALA A 72 11.01 -4.81 11.09
CA ALA A 72 11.01 -4.23 12.42
C ALA A 72 11.31 -2.73 12.39
N LEU A 73 10.68 -2.01 13.33
CA LEU A 73 10.91 -0.60 13.64
C LEU A 73 11.43 -0.49 15.06
N VAL A 74 12.46 0.32 15.29
CA VAL A 74 13.02 0.54 16.64
C VAL A 74 13.14 2.02 16.90
N CYS A 75 12.47 2.53 17.94
CA CYS A 75 12.56 3.93 18.36
C CYS A 75 12.91 4.10 19.84
N THR A 76 13.30 5.32 20.19
CA THR A 76 13.50 5.75 21.57
C THR A 76 12.17 6.02 22.29
N SER A 77 12.25 6.44 23.55
CA SER A 77 11.04 6.77 24.36
C SER A 77 10.41 8.11 23.96
N GLY A 78 9.17 8.32 24.39
CA GLY A 78 8.41 9.55 24.17
C GLY A 78 7.71 9.58 22.82
N THR A 79 7.59 10.77 22.22
CA THR A 79 6.80 11.01 21.00
C THR A 79 7.33 10.30 19.76
N ALA A 80 8.55 9.76 19.79
CA ALA A 80 9.13 8.94 18.72
C ALA A 80 8.15 7.81 18.30
N LEU A 81 7.58 7.10 19.29
CA LEU A 81 6.58 6.05 19.04
C LEU A 81 5.34 6.59 18.30
N LEU A 82 4.85 7.76 18.68
CA LEU A 82 3.65 8.33 18.05
C LEU A 82 3.89 8.79 16.61
N ASN A 83 5.13 9.14 16.24
CA ASN A 83 5.48 9.45 14.87
C ASN A 83 5.44 8.22 13.94
N TYR A 84 5.49 7.00 14.48
CA TYR A 84 5.26 5.77 13.70
C TYR A 84 3.77 5.53 13.38
N ALA A 85 2.85 6.13 14.14
CA ALA A 85 1.42 5.83 14.09
C ALA A 85 0.80 5.92 12.67
N PRO A 86 1.10 6.92 11.81
CA PRO A 86 0.54 6.98 10.47
C PRO A 86 0.88 5.75 9.62
N ALA A 87 2.14 5.33 9.61
CA ALA A 87 2.56 4.16 8.84
C ALA A 87 2.06 2.84 9.44
N VAL A 88 1.98 2.75 10.78
CA VAL A 88 1.40 1.59 11.48
C VAL A 88 -0.09 1.46 11.15
N CYS A 89 -0.82 2.57 11.11
CA CYS A 89 -2.22 2.59 10.69
C CYS A 89 -2.38 2.13 9.24
N GLU A 90 -1.57 2.63 8.32
CA GLU A 90 -1.56 2.20 6.92
C GLU A 90 -1.23 0.69 6.81
N ALA A 91 -0.21 0.20 7.54
CA ALA A 91 0.17 -1.21 7.57
C ALA A 91 -0.96 -2.11 8.09
N TYR A 92 -1.70 -1.65 9.11
CA TYR A 92 -2.84 -2.39 9.67
C TYR A 92 -3.91 -2.64 8.60
N HIS A 93 -4.26 -1.61 7.83
CA HIS A 93 -5.27 -1.71 6.77
C HIS A 93 -4.76 -2.31 5.46
N LYS A 94 -3.45 -2.39 5.27
CA LYS A 94 -2.80 -3.11 4.15
C LYS A 94 -2.41 -4.55 4.51
N HIS A 95 -2.64 -4.97 5.75
CA HIS A 95 -2.26 -6.29 6.25
C HIS A 95 -0.76 -6.58 6.09
N LEU A 96 0.08 -5.59 6.43
CA LEU A 96 1.53 -5.71 6.37
C LEU A 96 2.12 -5.92 7.77
N PRO A 97 3.00 -6.93 7.96
CA PRO A 97 3.56 -7.26 9.28
C PRO A 97 4.69 -6.31 9.66
N LEU A 98 4.36 -5.17 10.29
CA LEU A 98 5.32 -4.29 10.94
C LEU A 98 5.48 -4.64 12.42
N ILE A 99 6.73 -4.80 12.88
CA ILE A 99 7.04 -5.11 14.27
C ILE A 99 7.62 -3.85 14.90
N VAL A 100 6.80 -3.12 15.65
CA VAL A 100 7.22 -1.89 16.33
C VAL A 100 7.82 -2.24 17.68
N ILE A 101 9.08 -1.88 17.91
CA ILE A 101 9.78 -2.03 19.19
C ILE A 101 10.11 -0.63 19.70
N SER A 102 9.51 -0.23 20.82
CA SER A 102 9.80 1.04 21.48
C SER A 102 10.60 0.82 22.75
N ALA A 103 11.69 1.57 22.88
CA ALA A 103 12.33 1.72 24.19
C ALA A 103 11.47 2.63 25.07
N ASP A 104 11.35 2.32 26.35
CA ASP A 104 10.58 3.12 27.30
C ASP A 104 11.39 3.38 28.58
N ARG A 105 10.96 4.36 29.34
CA ARG A 105 11.44 4.59 30.71
C ARG A 105 10.89 3.53 31.67
N PRO A 106 11.55 3.25 32.80
CA PRO A 106 10.95 2.49 33.89
C PRO A 106 9.64 3.12 34.36
N GLU A 107 8.72 2.28 34.84
CA GLU A 107 7.34 2.67 35.16
C GLU A 107 7.24 3.79 36.21
N GLU A 108 8.14 3.77 37.19
CA GLU A 108 8.21 4.74 38.29
C GLU A 108 8.47 6.19 37.83
N TRP A 109 8.97 6.39 36.60
CA TRP A 109 9.24 7.71 36.04
C TRP A 109 8.13 8.24 35.15
N ILE A 110 7.15 7.42 34.80
CA ILE A 110 6.04 7.84 33.93
C ILE A 110 5.11 8.79 34.71
N ASP A 111 4.72 9.89 34.05
CA ASP A 111 3.90 10.96 34.64
C ASP A 111 4.54 11.67 35.85
N GLN A 112 5.86 11.58 36.02
CA GLN A 112 6.59 12.22 37.12
C GLN A 112 7.35 13.49 36.70
N ALA A 113 6.97 14.10 35.57
CA ALA A 113 7.69 15.23 34.98
C ALA A 113 9.17 14.93 34.62
N ASP A 114 9.54 13.65 34.48
CA ASP A 114 10.82 13.25 33.95
C ASP A 114 10.84 13.45 32.41
N SER A 115 11.98 13.82 31.86
CA SER A 115 12.05 14.18 30.45
C SER A 115 11.87 12.96 29.54
N GLN A 116 11.26 13.16 28.37
CA GLN A 116 11.08 12.18 27.31
C GLN A 116 10.35 10.91 27.79
N THR A 117 9.28 11.12 28.57
CA THR A 117 8.36 10.09 29.05
C THR A 117 6.95 10.31 28.51
N MET A 118 6.24 9.23 28.27
CA MET A 118 4.81 9.20 28.01
C MET A 118 4.25 7.80 28.35
N ARG A 119 2.94 7.63 28.39
CA ARG A 119 2.30 6.32 28.53
C ARG A 119 2.39 5.58 27.18
N GLN A 120 3.44 4.75 26.99
CA GLN A 120 3.70 4.03 25.73
C GLN A 120 2.94 2.71 25.59
N PRO A 121 2.77 1.88 26.65
CA PRO A 121 1.93 0.71 26.54
C PRO A 121 0.56 1.06 25.96
N ASP A 122 0.12 0.28 24.96
CA ASP A 122 -1.16 0.44 24.26
C ASP A 122 -1.36 1.76 23.50
N ALA A 123 -0.34 2.61 23.38
CA ALA A 123 -0.45 3.87 22.64
C ALA A 123 -0.84 3.71 21.15
N LEU A 124 -0.59 2.52 20.58
CA LEU A 124 -0.95 2.16 19.19
C LEU A 124 -2.08 1.11 19.14
N SER A 125 -2.80 0.84 20.23
CA SER A 125 -3.73 -0.29 20.36
C SER A 125 -4.81 -0.38 19.27
N ASN A 126 -5.24 0.77 18.72
CA ASN A 126 -6.25 0.81 17.64
C ASN A 126 -5.72 0.30 16.29
N PHE A 127 -4.40 0.25 16.12
CA PHE A 127 -3.74 -0.02 14.84
C PHE A 127 -2.72 -1.15 14.91
N VAL A 128 -2.70 -1.91 16.01
CA VAL A 128 -1.87 -3.11 16.17
C VAL A 128 -2.72 -4.32 16.56
N LYS A 129 -2.28 -5.49 16.14
CA LYS A 129 -2.97 -6.75 16.47
C LYS A 129 -2.74 -7.20 17.91
N LEU A 130 -1.57 -6.84 18.45
CA LEU A 130 -1.16 -7.14 19.82
C LEU A 130 -0.16 -6.09 20.31
N SER A 131 -0.28 -5.70 21.56
CA SER A 131 0.68 -4.87 22.30
C SER A 131 1.20 -5.65 23.50
N VAL A 132 2.52 -5.66 23.72
CA VAL A 132 3.15 -6.29 24.88
C VAL A 132 4.10 -5.32 25.56
N ASP A 133 4.15 -5.35 26.90
CA ASP A 133 5.03 -4.52 27.73
C ASP A 133 5.95 -5.42 28.57
N MET A 134 7.25 -5.15 28.52
CA MET A 134 8.30 -5.95 29.17
C MET A 134 9.40 -5.07 29.75
N LYS A 135 10.10 -5.59 30.78
CA LYS A 135 11.32 -4.95 31.30
C LYS A 135 12.56 -5.47 30.54
N ALA A 136 13.55 -4.62 30.37
CA ALA A 136 14.81 -5.00 29.71
C ALA A 136 15.58 -6.07 30.50
N GLU A 137 15.41 -6.08 31.80
CA GLU A 137 16.05 -7.00 32.75
C GLU A 137 14.95 -7.80 33.47
N PRO A 138 14.70 -9.05 33.07
CA PRO A 138 13.79 -9.93 33.82
C PRO A 138 14.40 -10.25 35.18
N ALA A 139 13.57 -10.31 36.22
CA ALA A 139 14.02 -10.52 37.60
C ALA A 139 14.54 -11.96 37.85
N ASP A 140 13.97 -12.93 37.12
CA ASP A 140 14.21 -14.35 37.33
C ASP A 140 13.95 -15.18 36.06
N GLU A 141 14.12 -16.48 36.15
CA GLU A 141 13.90 -17.41 35.03
C GLU A 141 12.42 -17.53 34.61
N GLU A 142 11.48 -17.32 35.54
CA GLU A 142 10.04 -17.32 35.21
C GLU A 142 9.69 -16.11 34.35
N GLN A 143 10.26 -14.95 34.64
CA GLN A 143 10.09 -13.76 33.79
C GLN A 143 10.78 -13.91 32.43
N LYS A 144 11.96 -14.54 32.37
CA LYS A 144 12.59 -14.85 31.07
C LYS A 144 11.72 -15.76 30.22
N TRP A 145 11.16 -16.81 30.83
CA TRP A 145 10.20 -17.68 30.17
C TRP A 145 8.96 -16.92 29.69
N LEU A 146 8.37 -16.07 30.55
CA LEU A 146 7.22 -15.25 30.21
C LEU A 146 7.54 -14.32 29.02
N TYR A 147 8.68 -13.63 29.04
CA TYR A 147 9.05 -12.69 27.96
C TYR A 147 9.38 -13.42 26.66
N THR A 148 10.01 -14.58 26.72
CA THR A 148 10.18 -15.45 25.55
C THR A 148 8.85 -15.83 24.91
N ARG A 149 7.86 -16.20 25.74
CA ARG A 149 6.51 -16.52 25.27
C ARG A 149 5.83 -15.29 24.67
N ARG A 150 5.87 -14.12 25.31
CA ARG A 150 5.28 -12.87 24.78
C ARG A 150 5.88 -12.44 23.46
N LEU A 151 7.19 -12.61 23.28
CA LEU A 151 7.84 -12.36 21.99
C LEU A 151 7.34 -13.32 20.90
N ASN A 152 7.21 -14.62 21.21
CA ASN A 152 6.61 -15.58 20.28
C ASN A 152 5.17 -15.21 19.93
N GLU A 153 4.34 -14.90 20.92
CA GLU A 153 2.93 -14.51 20.73
C GLU A 153 2.79 -13.26 19.85
N ALA A 154 3.63 -12.24 20.09
CA ALA A 154 3.60 -11.00 19.31
C ALA A 154 4.03 -11.23 17.86
N LEU A 155 5.15 -11.92 17.66
CA LEU A 155 5.69 -12.16 16.32
C LEU A 155 4.83 -13.13 15.51
N ASP A 156 4.29 -14.17 16.14
CA ASP A 156 3.32 -15.06 15.49
C ASP A 156 2.04 -14.31 15.14
N CYS A 157 1.52 -13.48 16.06
CA CYS A 157 0.35 -12.65 15.81
C CYS A 157 0.55 -11.71 14.61
N ALA A 158 1.76 -11.14 14.43
CA ALA A 158 2.06 -10.29 13.28
C ALA A 158 1.93 -11.02 11.95
N LEU A 159 2.23 -12.32 11.91
CA LEU A 159 2.32 -13.13 10.69
C LEU A 159 1.09 -14.00 10.44
N ALA A 160 0.41 -14.46 11.49
CA ALA A 160 -0.65 -15.46 11.38
C ALA A 160 -1.97 -14.90 10.84
N GLY A 161 -2.67 -15.70 10.03
CA GLY A 161 -3.97 -15.38 9.47
C GLY A 161 -3.92 -14.16 8.55
N CYS A 162 -4.62 -13.07 8.95
CA CYS A 162 -4.48 -11.76 8.32
C CYS A 162 -3.26 -11.07 8.95
N PRO A 163 -2.12 -10.92 8.25
CA PRO A 163 -0.95 -10.27 8.80
C PRO A 163 -1.23 -8.83 9.24
N GLY A 164 -0.37 -8.26 10.09
CA GLY A 164 -0.55 -6.87 10.52
C GLY A 164 0.45 -6.46 11.60
N PRO A 165 0.48 -5.18 11.96
CA PRO A 165 1.47 -4.66 12.89
C PRO A 165 1.23 -5.14 14.33
N VAL A 166 2.33 -5.20 15.10
CA VAL A 166 2.35 -5.46 16.54
C VAL A 166 3.26 -4.46 17.23
N HIS A 167 3.03 -4.21 18.54
CA HIS A 167 3.83 -3.31 19.35
C HIS A 167 4.48 -4.06 20.51
N ILE A 168 5.79 -3.90 20.68
CA ILE A 168 6.61 -4.46 21.75
C ILE A 168 7.26 -3.28 22.48
N ASN A 169 6.75 -2.93 23.67
CA ASN A 169 7.32 -1.91 24.52
C ASN A 169 8.33 -2.53 25.47
N ILE A 170 9.56 -1.96 25.55
CA ILE A 170 10.62 -2.46 26.43
C ILE A 170 11.08 -1.33 27.35
N ARG A 171 10.80 -1.47 28.65
CA ARG A 171 11.22 -0.54 29.68
C ARG A 171 12.68 -0.78 30.05
N ILE A 172 13.53 0.23 29.84
CA ILE A 172 14.98 0.13 29.94
C ILE A 172 15.51 1.03 31.05
N SER A 173 16.13 0.42 32.07
CA SER A 173 16.81 1.12 33.17
C SER A 173 18.27 1.45 32.83
N GLU A 174 18.82 2.47 33.48
CA GLU A 174 20.25 2.77 33.43
C GLU A 174 21.09 1.60 34.03
N PRO A 175 22.34 1.40 33.63
CA PRO A 175 23.06 2.11 32.56
C PRO A 175 22.64 1.61 31.17
N LEU A 176 22.59 2.51 30.15
CA LEU A 176 22.15 2.17 28.80
C LEU A 176 23.23 1.55 27.91
N THR A 177 24.50 1.79 28.24
CA THR A 177 25.65 1.38 27.42
C THR A 177 26.46 0.24 28.01
N ALA A 178 25.97 -0.37 29.09
CA ALA A 178 26.64 -1.53 29.68
C ALA A 178 26.64 -2.72 28.72
N GLN A 179 27.76 -3.42 28.65
CA GLN A 179 27.99 -4.51 27.72
C GLN A 179 28.62 -5.71 28.46
N ALA A 180 28.34 -6.89 27.97
CA ALA A 180 28.93 -8.13 28.43
C ALA A 180 29.19 -9.09 27.24
N GLU A 181 30.05 -10.07 27.46
CA GLU A 181 30.29 -11.12 26.46
C GLU A 181 29.24 -12.21 26.55
N TYR A 182 28.68 -12.57 25.42
CA TYR A 182 27.68 -13.64 25.28
C TYR A 182 28.12 -14.62 24.20
N HIS A 183 27.91 -15.91 24.48
CA HIS A 183 28.26 -16.99 23.58
C HIS A 183 27.03 -17.89 23.35
N ASN A 184 26.71 -18.17 22.08
CA ASN A 184 25.71 -19.16 21.69
C ASN A 184 24.30 -18.95 22.27
N GLU A 185 23.89 -17.68 22.53
CA GLU A 185 22.48 -17.40 22.87
C GLU A 185 21.56 -17.76 21.70
N GLN A 186 20.49 -18.48 21.99
CA GLN A 186 19.48 -18.88 21.01
C GLN A 186 18.10 -18.45 21.50
N PHE A 187 17.23 -18.09 20.57
CA PHE A 187 15.84 -17.84 20.87
C PHE A 187 15.04 -19.15 20.78
N HIS A 188 14.26 -19.45 21.81
CA HIS A 188 13.32 -20.56 21.79
C HIS A 188 12.07 -20.18 21.02
N ARG A 189 12.06 -20.50 19.70
CA ARG A 189 10.90 -20.29 18.86
C ARG A 189 9.85 -21.37 19.10
N ILE A 190 8.62 -20.95 19.40
CA ILE A 190 7.46 -21.81 19.48
C ILE A 190 6.87 -21.94 18.08
N SER A 191 6.79 -23.14 17.54
CA SER A 191 6.22 -23.37 16.21
C SER A 191 4.71 -23.55 16.31
N VAL A 192 3.97 -22.67 15.63
CA VAL A 192 2.52 -22.80 15.49
C VAL A 192 2.22 -23.52 14.18
N VAL A 193 1.52 -24.67 14.27
CA VAL A 193 1.10 -25.43 13.10
C VAL A 193 -0.35 -25.10 12.79
N THR A 194 -0.59 -24.38 11.69
CA THR A 194 -1.92 -24.09 11.17
C THR A 194 -2.25 -25.02 9.99
N PRO A 195 -3.50 -25.50 9.86
CA PRO A 195 -3.91 -26.22 8.66
C PRO A 195 -3.70 -25.33 7.42
N PRO A 196 -3.32 -25.91 6.27
CA PRO A 196 -3.20 -25.13 5.04
C PRO A 196 -4.56 -24.53 4.65
N GLU A 197 -4.56 -23.24 4.36
CA GLU A 197 -5.73 -22.50 3.92
C GLU A 197 -6.14 -23.00 2.52
N LYS A 198 -7.19 -23.81 2.44
CA LYS A 198 -7.68 -24.37 1.17
C LYS A 198 -9.18 -24.60 1.20
N VAL A 199 -9.89 -24.13 0.18
CA VAL A 199 -11.28 -24.56 -0.06
C VAL A 199 -11.30 -26.02 -0.50
N SER A 200 -12.19 -26.83 0.09
CA SER A 200 -12.37 -28.21 -0.36
C SER A 200 -12.94 -28.25 -1.79
N THR A 201 -12.61 -29.32 -2.55
CA THR A 201 -13.17 -29.49 -3.90
C THR A 201 -14.70 -29.57 -3.86
N THR A 202 -15.27 -30.19 -2.83
CA THR A 202 -16.72 -30.30 -2.63
C THR A 202 -17.34 -28.93 -2.41
N THR A 203 -16.78 -28.11 -1.51
CA THR A 203 -17.26 -26.75 -1.25
C THR A 203 -17.16 -25.87 -2.49
N ALA A 204 -16.00 -25.92 -3.20
CA ALA A 204 -15.82 -25.14 -4.42
C ALA A 204 -16.83 -25.52 -5.51
N ARG A 205 -17.14 -26.81 -5.66
CA ARG A 205 -18.15 -27.29 -6.60
C ARG A 205 -19.57 -26.87 -6.21
N ALA A 206 -19.92 -26.95 -4.94
CA ALA A 206 -21.22 -26.50 -4.44
C ALA A 206 -21.43 -25.02 -4.75
N LEU A 207 -20.48 -24.15 -4.32
CA LEU A 207 -20.52 -22.71 -4.59
C LEU A 207 -20.59 -22.40 -6.09
N ALA A 208 -19.79 -23.09 -6.91
CA ALA A 208 -19.81 -22.90 -8.36
C ALA A 208 -21.15 -23.32 -8.99
N ASN A 209 -21.77 -24.41 -8.52
CA ASN A 209 -23.06 -24.88 -9.03
C ASN A 209 -24.18 -23.90 -8.71
N ASP A 210 -24.17 -23.27 -7.53
CA ASP A 210 -25.19 -22.31 -7.09
C ASP A 210 -25.20 -21.03 -7.95
N VAL A 211 -24.07 -20.71 -8.60
CA VAL A 211 -23.89 -19.44 -9.31
C VAL A 211 -23.66 -19.58 -10.82
N ARG A 212 -23.58 -20.82 -11.35
CA ARG A 212 -23.17 -21.06 -12.75
C ARG A 212 -24.00 -20.38 -13.81
N GLN A 213 -25.27 -20.09 -13.52
CA GLN A 213 -26.21 -19.44 -14.47
C GLN A 213 -26.38 -17.93 -14.22
N LYS A 214 -25.79 -17.40 -13.12
CA LYS A 214 -25.88 -15.98 -12.75
C LYS A 214 -24.92 -15.14 -13.57
N ASN A 215 -25.29 -13.90 -13.85
CA ASN A 215 -24.36 -12.87 -14.30
C ASN A 215 -23.50 -12.45 -13.09
N ILE A 216 -22.21 -12.72 -13.18
CA ILE A 216 -21.27 -12.51 -12.07
C ILE A 216 -20.39 -11.30 -12.37
N LEU A 217 -20.33 -10.36 -11.44
CA LEU A 217 -19.37 -9.27 -11.45
C LEU A 217 -18.33 -9.53 -10.37
N ILE A 218 -17.05 -9.64 -10.77
CA ILE A 218 -15.93 -9.74 -9.84
C ILE A 218 -15.25 -8.37 -9.76
N VAL A 219 -15.08 -7.84 -8.56
CA VAL A 219 -14.39 -6.57 -8.31
C VAL A 219 -13.14 -6.82 -7.47
N ALA A 220 -11.98 -6.51 -8.06
CA ALA A 220 -10.68 -6.65 -7.41
C ALA A 220 -10.18 -5.30 -6.90
N GLY A 221 -9.97 -5.18 -5.60
CA GLY A 221 -9.29 -4.06 -4.97
C GLY A 221 -7.76 -4.21 -5.00
N PHE A 222 -7.03 -3.32 -4.30
CA PHE A 222 -5.57 -3.41 -4.26
C PHE A 222 -5.08 -4.74 -3.66
N GLY A 223 -3.95 -5.24 -4.16
CA GLY A 223 -3.34 -6.48 -3.70
C GLY A 223 -1.94 -6.69 -4.26
N ALA A 224 -1.18 -7.58 -3.64
CA ALA A 224 0.13 -7.97 -4.16
C ALA A 224 -0.02 -8.82 -5.45
N PRO A 225 0.96 -8.78 -6.37
CA PRO A 225 0.97 -9.66 -7.53
C PRO A 225 0.99 -11.14 -7.11
N ASP A 226 0.09 -11.94 -7.68
CA ASP A 226 0.03 -13.39 -7.49
C ASP A 226 -0.31 -14.08 -8.81
N ALA A 227 0.60 -14.89 -9.32
CA ALA A 227 0.45 -15.54 -10.62
C ALA A 227 -0.69 -16.57 -10.66
N ALA A 228 -0.93 -17.30 -9.57
CA ALA A 228 -2.00 -18.29 -9.50
C ALA A 228 -3.38 -17.62 -9.43
N LEU A 229 -3.50 -16.55 -8.64
CA LEU A 229 -4.70 -15.71 -8.59
C LEU A 229 -4.97 -15.08 -9.95
N ASN A 230 -3.96 -14.46 -10.57
CA ASN A 230 -4.11 -13.82 -11.89
C ASN A 230 -4.60 -14.83 -12.94
N LYS A 231 -4.01 -16.02 -12.99
CA LYS A 231 -4.45 -17.10 -13.88
C LYS A 231 -5.90 -17.54 -13.61
N ALA A 232 -6.27 -17.66 -12.34
CA ALA A 232 -7.62 -18.06 -11.95
C ALA A 232 -8.66 -16.99 -12.35
N ILE A 233 -8.38 -15.72 -12.05
CA ILE A 233 -9.25 -14.58 -12.38
C ILE A 233 -9.39 -14.42 -13.89
N SER A 234 -8.28 -14.50 -14.65
CA SER A 234 -8.32 -14.50 -16.11
C SER A 234 -9.21 -15.61 -16.66
N SER A 235 -9.08 -16.83 -16.12
CA SER A 235 -9.93 -17.96 -16.56
C SER A 235 -11.42 -17.75 -16.27
N LEU A 236 -11.76 -17.07 -15.18
CA LEU A 236 -13.15 -16.67 -14.88
C LEU A 236 -13.64 -15.58 -15.85
N GLY A 237 -12.78 -14.60 -16.15
CA GLY A 237 -13.09 -13.55 -17.11
C GLY A 237 -13.41 -14.07 -18.51
N ARG A 238 -12.97 -15.26 -18.91
CA ARG A 238 -13.33 -15.91 -20.18
C ARG A 238 -14.76 -16.47 -20.22
N LEU A 239 -15.35 -16.73 -19.05
CA LEU A 239 -16.71 -17.28 -19.00
C LEU A 239 -17.74 -16.30 -19.60
N PRO A 240 -18.79 -16.82 -20.26
CA PRO A 240 -19.73 -15.99 -21.03
C PRO A 240 -20.58 -15.05 -20.17
N ASN A 241 -20.74 -15.32 -18.89
CA ASN A 241 -21.57 -14.61 -17.93
C ASN A 241 -20.76 -13.97 -16.78
N VAL A 242 -19.44 -13.92 -16.88
CA VAL A 242 -18.55 -13.33 -15.86
C VAL A 242 -17.85 -12.11 -16.41
N VAL A 243 -17.90 -11.02 -15.66
CA VAL A 243 -17.15 -9.79 -15.87
C VAL A 243 -16.20 -9.58 -14.70
N VAL A 244 -14.95 -9.26 -14.99
CA VAL A 244 -13.96 -8.90 -13.98
C VAL A 244 -13.62 -7.43 -14.14
N LEU A 245 -13.83 -6.65 -13.08
CA LEU A 245 -13.40 -5.27 -12.98
C LEU A 245 -12.22 -5.17 -12.01
N ALA A 246 -11.11 -4.62 -12.47
CA ALA A 246 -9.92 -4.44 -11.66
C ALA A 246 -9.34 -3.04 -11.84
N GLU A 247 -8.83 -2.46 -10.76
CA GLU A 247 -7.96 -1.29 -10.85
C GLU A 247 -6.51 -1.76 -10.97
N SER A 248 -5.64 -0.91 -11.52
CA SER A 248 -4.22 -1.25 -11.67
C SER A 248 -3.53 -1.64 -10.36
N LEU A 249 -4.01 -1.12 -9.22
CA LEU A 249 -3.53 -1.48 -7.89
C LEU A 249 -3.86 -2.92 -7.47
N SER A 250 -4.73 -3.60 -8.19
CA SER A 250 -5.00 -5.03 -7.95
C SER A 250 -3.87 -5.93 -8.41
N ASN A 251 -2.97 -5.40 -9.26
CA ASN A 251 -1.88 -6.15 -9.89
C ASN A 251 -2.36 -7.38 -10.70
N LEU A 252 -3.57 -7.31 -11.25
CA LEU A 252 -4.13 -8.30 -12.16
C LEU A 252 -3.96 -7.83 -13.60
N HIS A 253 -3.22 -8.60 -14.38
CA HIS A 253 -2.87 -8.28 -15.78
C HIS A 253 -3.38 -9.38 -16.71
N SER A 254 -4.42 -9.08 -17.49
CA SER A 254 -4.99 -10.01 -18.47
C SER A 254 -5.97 -9.30 -19.40
N ASP A 255 -6.04 -9.70 -20.66
CA ASP A 255 -7.04 -9.25 -21.63
C ASP A 255 -8.48 -9.61 -21.23
N ASP A 256 -8.64 -10.56 -20.30
CA ASP A 256 -9.93 -11.02 -19.79
C ASP A 256 -10.42 -10.19 -18.59
N VAL A 257 -9.66 -9.15 -18.18
CA VAL A 257 -9.94 -8.26 -17.06
C VAL A 257 -10.15 -6.83 -17.58
N LEU A 258 -11.28 -6.24 -17.27
CA LEU A 258 -11.57 -4.87 -17.63
C LEU A 258 -10.94 -3.91 -16.62
N GLN A 259 -10.02 -3.07 -17.08
CA GLN A 259 -9.40 -2.05 -16.25
C GLN A 259 -10.38 -0.93 -15.94
N VAL A 260 -10.47 -0.53 -14.67
CA VAL A 260 -11.42 0.45 -14.17
C VAL A 260 -10.75 1.79 -13.91
N SER A 261 -11.35 2.83 -14.45
CA SER A 261 -11.13 4.23 -14.05
C SER A 261 -12.48 4.92 -13.84
N ASP A 262 -12.48 6.08 -13.18
CA ASP A 262 -13.73 6.84 -12.99
C ASP A 262 -14.42 7.22 -14.33
N SER A 263 -13.66 7.34 -15.42
CA SER A 263 -14.19 7.65 -16.76
C SER A 263 -15.08 6.54 -17.33
N LEU A 264 -14.88 5.27 -16.94
CA LEU A 264 -15.70 4.15 -17.42
C LEU A 264 -17.19 4.37 -17.10
N PHE A 265 -17.49 4.87 -15.90
CA PHE A 265 -18.86 5.02 -15.40
C PHE A 265 -19.58 6.25 -15.94
N SER A 266 -18.88 7.20 -16.53
CA SER A 266 -19.50 8.39 -17.13
C SER A 266 -20.39 8.05 -18.35
N GLY A 267 -20.31 6.81 -18.87
CA GLY A 267 -21.15 6.33 -19.99
C GLY A 267 -22.38 5.53 -19.58
N ILE A 268 -22.53 5.25 -18.28
CA ILE A 268 -23.69 4.49 -17.79
C ILE A 268 -24.76 5.49 -17.34
N SER A 269 -25.74 5.74 -18.19
CA SER A 269 -26.91 6.54 -17.82
C SER A 269 -27.85 5.75 -16.90
N ALA A 270 -28.62 6.46 -16.07
CA ALA A 270 -29.49 5.84 -15.07
C ALA A 270 -30.55 4.88 -15.69
N ASP A 271 -31.08 5.24 -16.85
CA ASP A 271 -32.07 4.45 -17.61
C ASP A 271 -31.46 3.14 -18.19
N LYS A 272 -30.15 3.09 -18.40
CA LYS A 272 -29.42 1.92 -18.93
C LYS A 272 -28.70 1.11 -17.85
N SER A 273 -28.72 1.56 -16.62
CA SER A 273 -27.96 0.96 -15.53
C SER A 273 -28.34 -0.50 -15.24
N ALA A 274 -29.61 -0.87 -15.44
CA ALA A 274 -30.10 -2.24 -15.24
C ALA A 274 -29.33 -3.31 -16.05
N GLY A 275 -28.85 -2.97 -17.25
CA GLY A 275 -28.07 -3.88 -18.09
C GLY A 275 -26.64 -4.16 -17.60
N PHE A 276 -26.20 -3.46 -16.56
CA PHE A 276 -24.87 -3.58 -15.93
C PHE A 276 -24.93 -4.16 -14.53
N VAL A 277 -26.12 -4.38 -13.97
CA VAL A 277 -26.29 -4.93 -12.62
C VAL A 277 -26.08 -6.44 -12.66
N PRO A 278 -25.19 -6.99 -11.79
CA PRO A 278 -25.00 -8.44 -11.71
C PRO A 278 -26.06 -9.11 -10.83
N ASP A 279 -26.30 -10.40 -11.06
CA ASP A 279 -27.04 -11.25 -10.12
C ASP A 279 -26.22 -11.56 -8.86
N LEU A 280 -24.88 -11.68 -9.05
CA LEU A 280 -23.90 -11.89 -7.98
C LEU A 280 -22.71 -10.96 -8.14
N LEU A 281 -22.43 -10.18 -7.10
CA LEU A 281 -21.17 -9.45 -6.92
C LEU A 281 -20.19 -10.30 -6.10
N ILE A 282 -18.95 -10.46 -6.56
CA ILE A 282 -17.87 -11.03 -5.76
C ILE A 282 -16.79 -9.97 -5.60
N SER A 283 -16.45 -9.58 -4.38
CA SER A 283 -15.37 -8.63 -4.10
C SER A 283 -14.22 -9.27 -3.33
N PHE A 284 -13.01 -8.81 -3.58
CA PHE A 284 -11.81 -9.21 -2.84
C PHE A 284 -10.72 -8.14 -2.92
N GLY A 285 -9.68 -8.27 -2.10
CA GLY A 285 -8.59 -7.31 -2.00
C GLY A 285 -8.98 -6.05 -1.23
N GLY A 286 -8.09 -5.07 -1.22
CA GLY A 286 -8.27 -3.84 -0.44
C GLY A 286 -9.20 -2.81 -1.09
N ALA A 287 -9.15 -1.59 -0.59
CA ALA A 287 -10.02 -0.51 -1.03
C ALA A 287 -9.77 -0.11 -2.50
N ILE A 288 -10.84 0.05 -3.29
CA ILE A 288 -10.75 0.59 -4.64
C ILE A 288 -10.64 2.13 -4.64
N VAL A 289 -10.02 2.69 -5.67
CA VAL A 289 -9.86 4.15 -5.86
C VAL A 289 -11.13 4.78 -6.42
N SER A 290 -11.75 4.13 -7.42
CA SER A 290 -12.89 4.68 -8.16
C SER A 290 -14.09 4.98 -7.25
N ALA A 291 -14.40 6.27 -7.12
CA ALA A 291 -15.61 6.74 -6.42
C ALA A 291 -16.87 6.43 -7.22
N SER A 292 -16.77 6.44 -8.54
CA SER A 292 -17.88 6.18 -9.46
C SER A 292 -18.31 4.71 -9.40
N LEU A 293 -17.35 3.77 -9.39
CA LEU A 293 -17.65 2.35 -9.20
C LEU A 293 -18.32 2.08 -7.85
N LYS A 294 -17.78 2.65 -6.76
CA LYS A 294 -18.39 2.52 -5.42
C LYS A 294 -19.83 3.04 -5.40
N ARG A 295 -20.08 4.19 -6.03
CA ARG A 295 -21.41 4.78 -6.09
C ARG A 295 -22.37 3.90 -6.88
N PHE A 296 -21.95 3.44 -8.07
CA PHE A 296 -22.73 2.54 -8.92
C PHE A 296 -23.15 1.28 -8.15
N LEU A 297 -22.19 0.57 -7.56
CA LEU A 297 -22.46 -0.68 -6.81
C LEU A 297 -23.35 -0.47 -5.59
N ARG A 298 -23.23 0.68 -4.90
CA ARG A 298 -24.09 1.01 -3.74
C ARG A 298 -25.53 1.36 -4.11
N GLN A 299 -25.76 1.81 -5.34
CA GLN A 299 -27.09 2.21 -5.84
C GLN A 299 -27.76 1.11 -6.66
N ALA A 300 -27.00 0.14 -7.17
CA ALA A 300 -27.52 -0.99 -7.92
C ALA A 300 -28.32 -1.93 -7.01
N ASP A 301 -29.38 -2.54 -7.56
CA ASP A 301 -30.15 -3.58 -6.86
C ASP A 301 -29.48 -4.94 -7.06
N ILE A 302 -28.50 -5.24 -6.22
CA ILE A 302 -27.67 -6.46 -6.27
C ILE A 302 -28.25 -7.47 -5.29
N ALA A 303 -28.72 -8.61 -5.81
CA ALA A 303 -29.36 -9.64 -4.99
C ALA A 303 -28.38 -10.36 -4.05
N GLU A 304 -27.16 -10.60 -4.49
CA GLU A 304 -26.15 -11.33 -3.71
C GLU A 304 -24.78 -10.66 -3.82
N HIS A 305 -24.07 -10.56 -2.68
CA HIS A 305 -22.69 -10.11 -2.65
C HIS A 305 -21.86 -11.05 -1.78
N TRP A 306 -20.81 -11.61 -2.37
CA TRP A 306 -19.79 -12.39 -1.67
C TRP A 306 -18.53 -11.56 -1.50
N HIS A 307 -18.01 -11.51 -0.27
CA HIS A 307 -16.67 -10.96 -0.02
C HIS A 307 -15.70 -12.08 0.30
N VAL A 308 -14.56 -12.14 -0.42
CA VAL A 308 -13.48 -13.11 -0.21
C VAL A 308 -12.30 -12.42 0.43
N GLY A 309 -11.97 -12.78 1.67
CA GLY A 309 -10.87 -12.18 2.42
C GLY A 309 -10.65 -12.87 3.77
N THR A 310 -9.52 -12.58 4.39
CA THR A 310 -9.12 -13.16 5.69
C THR A 310 -9.46 -12.25 6.88
N GLU A 311 -10.06 -11.11 6.63
CA GLU A 311 -10.43 -10.11 7.62
C GLU A 311 -11.48 -10.68 8.60
N ARG A 312 -11.33 -10.35 9.88
CA ARG A 312 -12.33 -10.73 10.90
C ARG A 312 -13.62 -9.93 10.79
N ASN A 313 -13.53 -8.69 10.30
CA ASN A 313 -14.67 -7.81 10.13
C ASN A 313 -15.42 -8.16 8.84
N LEU A 314 -16.73 -8.03 8.86
CA LEU A 314 -17.55 -8.14 7.67
C LEU A 314 -17.35 -6.88 6.80
N ILE A 315 -16.77 -7.06 5.63
CA ILE A 315 -16.50 -5.98 4.69
C ILE A 315 -17.68 -5.79 3.75
N ASP A 316 -18.55 -4.86 4.05
CA ASP A 316 -19.74 -4.53 3.26
C ASP A 316 -19.66 -3.12 2.64
N THR A 317 -18.62 -2.86 1.87
CA THR A 317 -18.39 -1.57 1.20
C THR A 317 -19.55 -1.19 0.26
N TYR A 318 -20.23 -2.18 -0.31
CA TYR A 318 -21.26 -1.97 -1.33
C TYR A 318 -22.70 -2.09 -0.80
N ARG A 319 -22.89 -2.42 0.49
CA ARG A 319 -24.21 -2.52 1.18
C ARG A 319 -25.08 -3.68 0.74
N HIS A 320 -24.51 -4.75 0.21
CA HIS A 320 -25.22 -5.92 -0.29
C HIS A 320 -24.65 -7.24 0.21
N LEU A 321 -23.75 -7.21 1.21
CA LEU A 321 -23.05 -8.40 1.67
C LEU A 321 -24.03 -9.48 2.15
N SER A 322 -24.05 -10.60 1.45
CA SER A 322 -24.84 -11.78 1.79
C SER A 322 -23.97 -12.94 2.30
N THR A 323 -22.70 -13.01 1.86
CA THR A 323 -21.80 -14.11 2.23
C THR A 323 -20.37 -13.59 2.40
N ALA A 324 -19.78 -13.85 3.57
CA ALA A 324 -18.35 -13.65 3.81
C ALA A 324 -17.61 -14.99 3.69
N ILE A 325 -16.69 -15.07 2.73
CA ILE A 325 -15.84 -16.25 2.50
C ILE A 325 -14.49 -15.97 3.13
N GLN A 326 -14.30 -16.45 4.37
CA GLN A 326 -13.12 -16.17 5.19
C GLN A 326 -11.92 -17.03 4.79
N ILE A 327 -11.35 -16.72 3.64
CA ILE A 327 -10.15 -17.35 3.08
C ILE A 327 -9.48 -16.36 2.14
N SER A 328 -8.16 -16.44 1.98
CA SER A 328 -7.43 -15.56 1.06
C SER A 328 -7.85 -15.78 -0.40
N ALA A 329 -7.85 -14.70 -1.19
CA ALA A 329 -8.19 -14.77 -2.60
C ALA A 329 -7.29 -15.77 -3.38
N PRO A 330 -5.95 -15.82 -3.17
CA PRO A 330 -5.11 -16.85 -3.78
C PRO A 330 -5.46 -18.29 -3.40
N ALA A 331 -6.00 -18.52 -2.21
CA ALA A 331 -6.41 -19.86 -1.78
C ALA A 331 -7.82 -20.26 -2.30
N PHE A 332 -8.71 -19.27 -2.49
CA PHE A 332 -10.08 -19.48 -2.95
C PHE A 332 -10.19 -19.64 -4.46
N PHE A 333 -9.78 -18.61 -5.22
CA PHE A 333 -10.10 -18.48 -6.64
C PHE A 333 -9.58 -19.61 -7.53
N PRO A 334 -8.38 -20.20 -7.34
CA PRO A 334 -7.93 -21.27 -8.23
C PRO A 334 -8.87 -22.49 -8.24
N ARG A 335 -9.42 -22.88 -7.09
CA ARG A 335 -10.37 -24.01 -7.01
C ARG A 335 -11.77 -23.63 -7.45
N PHE A 336 -12.25 -22.45 -7.08
CA PHE A 336 -13.54 -21.95 -7.51
C PHE A 336 -13.59 -21.79 -9.04
N ALA A 337 -12.56 -21.19 -9.64
CA ALA A 337 -12.44 -21.05 -11.08
C ALA A 337 -12.39 -22.41 -11.79
N GLY A 338 -11.62 -23.36 -11.28
CA GLY A 338 -11.58 -24.71 -11.83
C GLY A 338 -12.96 -25.39 -11.83
N ALA A 339 -13.71 -25.25 -10.73
CA ALA A 339 -15.05 -25.81 -10.62
C ALA A 339 -16.07 -25.13 -11.55
N LEU A 340 -16.08 -23.78 -11.59
CA LEU A 340 -17.02 -23.00 -12.41
C LEU A 340 -16.75 -23.20 -13.93
N ASN A 341 -15.47 -23.20 -14.33
CA ASN A 341 -15.07 -23.50 -15.72
C ASN A 341 -15.49 -24.90 -16.16
N PHE A 342 -15.35 -25.91 -15.28
CA PHE A 342 -15.80 -27.26 -15.57
C PHE A 342 -17.30 -27.35 -15.81
N LEU A 343 -18.10 -26.66 -14.98
CA LEU A 343 -19.57 -26.64 -15.09
C LEU A 343 -20.06 -25.87 -16.34
N ASN A 344 -19.32 -24.86 -16.77
CA ASN A 344 -19.67 -24.02 -17.92
C ASN A 344 -18.94 -24.41 -19.22
N LYS A 345 -18.29 -25.56 -19.26
CA LYS A 345 -17.50 -26.02 -20.42
C LYS A 345 -18.24 -26.00 -21.75
N ASN A 346 -19.55 -26.23 -21.75
CA ASN A 346 -20.38 -26.32 -22.93
C ASN A 346 -21.30 -25.08 -23.13
N CYS A 347 -21.14 -24.03 -22.33
CA CYS A 347 -21.91 -22.79 -22.50
C CYS A 347 -21.38 -22.03 -23.73
N ALA A 348 -22.26 -21.82 -24.73
CA ALA A 348 -21.94 -21.07 -25.91
C ALA A 348 -22.60 -19.68 -25.85
N GLY A 349 -21.89 -18.68 -26.39
CA GLY A 349 -22.38 -17.30 -26.49
C GLY A 349 -22.07 -16.46 -25.25
N ILE A 350 -21.87 -15.16 -25.46
CA ILE A 350 -21.61 -14.18 -24.40
C ILE A 350 -22.94 -13.58 -23.95
N SER A 351 -23.17 -13.46 -22.64
CA SER A 351 -24.39 -12.85 -22.08
C SER A 351 -24.51 -11.37 -22.46
N GLN A 352 -25.72 -10.84 -22.51
CA GLN A 352 -25.95 -9.41 -22.80
C GLN A 352 -25.31 -8.54 -21.71
N PHE A 353 -25.33 -8.96 -20.46
CA PHE A 353 -24.62 -8.33 -19.34
C PHE A 353 -23.13 -8.12 -19.67
N LYS A 354 -22.43 -9.19 -20.05
CA LYS A 354 -21.01 -9.11 -20.37
C LYS A 354 -20.72 -8.27 -21.61
N LYS A 355 -21.57 -8.36 -22.67
CA LYS A 355 -21.45 -7.51 -23.85
C LYS A 355 -21.53 -6.03 -23.50
N ASN A 356 -22.47 -5.64 -22.65
CA ASN A 356 -22.64 -4.25 -22.23
C ASN A 356 -21.35 -3.71 -21.58
N TRP A 357 -20.73 -4.48 -20.68
CA TRP A 357 -19.49 -4.10 -20.01
C TRP A 357 -18.30 -3.97 -20.99
N ILE A 358 -18.15 -4.92 -21.92
CA ILE A 358 -17.08 -4.87 -22.93
C ILE A 358 -17.29 -3.67 -23.85
N ASP A 359 -18.51 -3.45 -24.33
CA ASP A 359 -18.83 -2.35 -25.26
C ASP A 359 -18.59 -0.98 -24.64
N ILE A 360 -18.90 -0.80 -23.34
CA ILE A 360 -18.65 0.48 -22.68
C ILE A 360 -17.16 0.68 -22.41
N ALA A 361 -16.43 -0.34 -22.03
CA ALA A 361 -14.99 -0.27 -21.80
C ALA A 361 -14.25 0.13 -23.09
N ASN A 362 -14.56 -0.52 -24.21
CA ASN A 362 -13.95 -0.24 -25.51
C ASN A 362 -14.25 1.19 -25.99
N ARG A 363 -15.54 1.61 -25.93
CA ARG A 363 -15.93 2.96 -26.34
C ARG A 363 -15.25 4.04 -25.50
N ARG A 364 -15.17 3.83 -24.19
CA ARG A 364 -14.59 4.83 -23.26
C ARG A 364 -13.09 4.97 -23.40
N SER A 365 -12.37 3.91 -23.65
CA SER A 365 -10.93 3.98 -23.91
C SER A 365 -10.62 4.86 -25.13
N VAL A 366 -11.37 4.69 -26.23
CA VAL A 366 -11.20 5.50 -27.45
C VAL A 366 -11.59 6.97 -27.21
N VAL A 367 -12.74 7.21 -26.57
CA VAL A 367 -13.22 8.58 -26.30
C VAL A 367 -12.26 9.32 -25.37
N LEU A 368 -11.77 8.64 -24.32
CA LEU A 368 -10.83 9.24 -23.39
C LEU A 368 -9.53 9.67 -24.10
N TRP A 369 -8.96 8.79 -24.92
CA TRP A 369 -7.74 9.09 -25.67
C TRP A 369 -7.91 10.30 -26.59
N HIS A 370 -8.99 10.36 -27.38
CA HIS A 370 -9.27 11.50 -28.24
C HIS A 370 -9.49 12.81 -27.47
N LYS A 371 -10.20 12.75 -26.35
CA LYS A 371 -10.42 13.93 -25.50
C LYS A 371 -9.09 14.45 -24.95
N LEU A 372 -8.23 13.58 -24.43
CA LEU A 372 -6.94 13.98 -23.84
C LEU A 372 -5.99 14.59 -24.87
N GLN A 373 -6.03 14.17 -26.12
CA GLN A 373 -5.21 14.76 -27.20
C GLN A 373 -5.67 16.15 -27.65
N ALA A 374 -6.94 16.48 -27.46
CA ALA A 374 -7.53 17.73 -27.94
C ALA A 374 -7.46 18.88 -26.92
N VAL A 375 -6.93 18.63 -25.71
CA VAL A 375 -6.91 19.63 -24.62
C VAL A 375 -5.53 20.29 -24.46
N PRO A 376 -5.49 21.51 -23.86
CA PRO A 376 -4.22 22.16 -23.53
C PRO A 376 -3.33 21.31 -22.63
N TRP A 377 -2.09 21.75 -22.44
CA TRP A 377 -1.16 21.14 -21.48
C TRP A 377 -1.82 20.87 -20.12
N ASN A 378 -1.77 19.64 -19.66
CA ASN A 378 -2.41 19.18 -18.42
C ASN A 378 -1.74 17.94 -17.86
N VAL A 379 -2.00 17.67 -16.59
CA VAL A 379 -1.39 16.54 -15.85
C VAL A 379 -1.72 15.17 -16.45
N ALA A 380 -2.93 14.96 -16.97
CA ALA A 380 -3.35 13.64 -17.46
C ALA A 380 -2.58 13.22 -18.72
N THR A 381 -2.43 14.13 -19.67
CA THR A 381 -1.66 13.90 -20.90
C THR A 381 -0.17 13.77 -20.60
N ALA A 382 0.36 14.62 -19.71
CA ALA A 382 1.76 14.56 -19.32
C ALA A 382 2.12 13.21 -18.68
N ILE A 383 1.31 12.72 -17.75
CA ILE A 383 1.52 11.41 -17.12
C ILE A 383 1.34 10.26 -18.12
N GLY A 384 0.39 10.35 -19.05
CA GLY A 384 0.25 9.39 -20.13
C GLY A 384 1.55 9.22 -20.92
N HIS A 385 2.19 10.30 -21.31
CA HIS A 385 3.50 10.29 -22.02
C HIS A 385 4.63 9.72 -21.16
N VAL A 386 4.69 10.06 -19.87
CA VAL A 386 5.69 9.49 -18.94
C VAL A 386 5.51 7.98 -18.82
N ILE A 387 4.28 7.51 -18.63
CA ILE A 387 3.98 6.07 -18.54
C ILE A 387 4.31 5.36 -19.84
N GLU A 388 3.95 5.93 -20.98
CA GLU A 388 4.25 5.35 -22.30
C GLU A 388 5.77 5.22 -22.53
N ALA A 389 6.54 6.24 -22.18
CA ALA A 389 8.00 6.27 -22.34
C ALA A 389 8.75 5.45 -21.29
N ALA A 390 8.11 5.06 -20.19
CA ALA A 390 8.75 4.25 -19.15
C ALA A 390 9.28 2.93 -19.75
N PRO A 391 10.50 2.50 -19.38
CA PRO A 391 11.09 1.26 -19.90
C PRO A 391 10.22 0.03 -19.64
N ILE A 392 10.18 -0.91 -20.60
CA ILE A 392 9.45 -2.19 -20.49
C ILE A 392 10.20 -3.17 -19.55
N SER A 393 11.17 -2.70 -18.81
CA SER A 393 12.08 -3.52 -17.98
C SER A 393 11.50 -4.01 -16.65
N GLY A 394 10.19 -3.95 -16.46
CA GLY A 394 9.57 -4.44 -15.22
C GLY A 394 9.80 -3.52 -14.01
N MET A 395 9.65 -2.21 -14.17
CA MET A 395 9.75 -1.26 -13.06
C MET A 395 8.66 -1.51 -12.01
N ASN A 396 8.95 -1.16 -10.76
CA ASN A 396 7.96 -1.00 -9.70
C ASN A 396 7.39 0.42 -9.74
N LEU A 397 6.07 0.57 -9.77
CA LEU A 397 5.38 1.85 -9.77
C LEU A 397 4.75 2.11 -8.41
N GLN A 398 5.15 3.20 -7.77
CA GLN A 398 4.55 3.73 -6.54
C GLN A 398 3.73 4.98 -6.86
N LEU A 399 2.51 5.05 -6.37
CA LEU A 399 1.60 6.17 -6.62
C LEU A 399 1.23 6.86 -5.31
N SER A 400 1.26 8.18 -5.28
CA SER A 400 0.68 8.91 -4.15
C SER A 400 -0.84 9.04 -4.30
N ASN A 401 -1.50 9.25 -3.16
CA ASN A 401 -2.93 9.57 -3.13
C ASN A 401 -3.22 10.94 -3.77
N GLY A 402 -4.48 11.24 -4.00
CA GLY A 402 -4.92 12.47 -4.65
C GLY A 402 -5.06 12.34 -6.17
N LEU A 403 -4.49 13.26 -6.94
CA LEU A 403 -4.54 13.23 -8.41
C LEU A 403 -3.66 12.13 -9.00
N ALA A 404 -2.46 11.90 -8.46
CA ALA A 404 -1.47 11.01 -9.01
C ALA A 404 -2.04 9.60 -9.32
N VAL A 405 -2.62 8.92 -8.32
CA VAL A 405 -3.20 7.59 -8.53
C VAL A 405 -4.37 7.60 -9.53
N ARG A 406 -5.17 8.66 -9.56
CA ARG A 406 -6.32 8.75 -10.48
C ARG A 406 -5.89 8.97 -11.91
N VAL A 407 -4.95 9.86 -12.11
CA VAL A 407 -4.41 10.19 -13.44
C VAL A 407 -3.63 9.00 -14.01
N ALA A 408 -2.76 8.40 -13.22
CA ALA A 408 -2.02 7.20 -13.66
C ALA A 408 -2.96 6.05 -14.06
N SER A 409 -4.07 5.86 -13.32
CA SER A 409 -5.08 4.82 -13.62
C SER A 409 -5.89 5.08 -14.90
N MET A 410 -5.72 6.24 -15.56
CA MET A 410 -6.29 6.50 -16.88
C MET A 410 -5.44 5.89 -18.02
N SER A 411 -4.21 5.48 -17.73
CA SER A 411 -3.27 4.86 -18.66
C SER A 411 -3.18 3.35 -18.42
N CYS A 412 -2.68 2.61 -19.41
CA CYS A 412 -2.37 1.20 -19.25
C CYS A 412 -1.08 1.03 -18.43
N LEU A 413 -1.19 0.39 -17.26
CA LEU A 413 -0.07 0.16 -16.35
C LEU A 413 0.51 -1.26 -16.41
N ASP A 414 0.08 -2.09 -17.36
CA ASP A 414 0.45 -3.51 -17.46
C ASP A 414 1.94 -3.76 -17.71
N LYS A 415 2.68 -2.74 -18.18
CA LYS A 415 4.13 -2.82 -18.35
C LYS A 415 4.91 -2.80 -17.03
N PHE A 416 4.31 -2.29 -15.95
CA PHE A 416 4.93 -2.30 -14.65
C PHE A 416 4.79 -3.67 -14.00
N HIS A 417 5.85 -4.14 -13.36
CA HIS A 417 5.85 -5.41 -12.67
C HIS A 417 4.87 -5.40 -11.49
N ARG A 418 4.75 -4.24 -10.85
CA ARG A 418 3.91 -4.03 -9.68
C ARG A 418 3.50 -2.56 -9.59
N VAL A 419 2.27 -2.31 -9.15
CA VAL A 419 1.71 -0.98 -8.92
C VAL A 419 1.16 -0.91 -7.51
N ASP A 420 1.67 0.00 -6.69
CA ASP A 420 1.26 0.17 -5.29
C ASP A 420 0.90 1.63 -4.99
N CYS A 421 0.11 1.80 -3.93
CA CYS A 421 -0.25 3.10 -3.37
C CYS A 421 -0.61 2.91 -1.89
N ASN A 422 -0.38 3.91 -1.05
CA ASN A 422 -0.82 3.89 0.35
C ASN A 422 -2.34 4.04 0.43
N ARG A 423 -3.08 2.95 0.17
CA ARG A 423 -4.55 2.90 0.09
C ARG A 423 -5.23 2.24 1.27
N GLY A 424 -4.49 1.86 2.31
CA GLY A 424 -5.06 1.39 3.57
C GLY A 424 -5.94 2.47 4.20
N VAL A 425 -5.37 3.65 4.42
CA VAL A 425 -6.09 4.83 4.94
C VAL A 425 -6.05 6.02 3.98
N SER A 426 -5.28 5.93 2.92
CA SER A 426 -5.21 6.95 1.84
C SER A 426 -4.64 8.30 2.26
N GLY A 427 -3.67 8.33 3.19
CA GLY A 427 -2.91 9.52 3.57
C GLY A 427 -1.98 10.00 2.45
N ILE A 428 -1.53 11.26 2.56
CA ILE A 428 -0.53 11.86 1.66
C ILE A 428 0.85 11.97 2.31
N ASP A 429 1.00 11.47 3.52
CA ASP A 429 2.04 11.75 4.50
C ASP A 429 3.26 10.81 4.46
N GLY A 430 3.32 9.85 3.53
CA GLY A 430 4.41 8.88 3.50
C GLY A 430 4.71 8.27 2.13
N SER A 431 4.21 8.85 1.03
CA SER A 431 4.35 8.25 -0.30
C SER A 431 5.80 8.22 -0.78
N THR A 432 6.58 9.27 -0.51
CA THR A 432 8.01 9.32 -0.88
C THR A 432 8.82 8.35 -0.04
N SER A 433 8.59 8.30 1.27
CA SER A 433 9.23 7.35 2.18
C SER A 433 8.93 5.89 1.82
N THR A 434 7.67 5.57 1.47
CA THR A 434 7.27 4.24 0.99
C THR A 434 8.02 3.88 -0.30
N ALA A 435 8.14 4.81 -1.25
CA ALA A 435 8.88 4.58 -2.49
C ALA A 435 10.38 4.38 -2.24
N VAL A 436 11.00 5.09 -1.28
CA VAL A 436 12.38 4.83 -0.85
C VAL A 436 12.52 3.39 -0.33
N GLY A 437 11.64 2.98 0.58
CA GLY A 437 11.63 1.60 1.10
C GLY A 437 11.40 0.55 0.01
N ALA A 438 10.48 0.81 -0.91
CA ALA A 438 10.23 -0.04 -2.07
C ALA A 438 11.47 -0.16 -2.96
N SER A 439 12.19 0.93 -3.21
CA SER A 439 13.42 0.93 -4.04
C SER A 439 14.57 0.13 -3.43
N LEU A 440 14.63 0.04 -2.09
CA LEU A 440 15.59 -0.78 -1.36
C LEU A 440 15.28 -2.28 -1.49
N ALA A 441 14.00 -2.63 -1.43
CA ALA A 441 13.56 -4.02 -1.43
C ALA A 441 13.40 -4.61 -2.85
N TYR A 442 13.03 -3.78 -3.83
CA TYR A 442 12.76 -4.25 -5.19
C TYR A 442 14.05 -4.60 -5.95
N LYS A 443 14.14 -5.84 -6.43
CA LYS A 443 15.33 -6.36 -7.14
C LYS A 443 15.18 -6.37 -8.67
N GLY A 444 13.95 -6.22 -9.19
CA GLY A 444 13.64 -6.39 -10.62
C GLY A 444 14.03 -5.21 -11.53
N GLY A 445 14.33 -4.03 -10.97
CA GLY A 445 14.62 -2.83 -11.75
C GLY A 445 14.49 -1.54 -10.94
N ASP A 446 14.19 -0.45 -11.61
CA ASP A 446 13.96 0.85 -10.98
C ASP A 446 12.58 0.92 -10.30
N THR A 447 12.47 1.81 -9.32
CA THR A 447 11.19 2.22 -8.71
C THR A 447 10.85 3.62 -9.19
N LEU A 448 9.68 3.76 -9.81
CA LEU A 448 9.12 5.03 -10.22
C LEU A 448 8.05 5.47 -9.20
N LEU A 449 8.23 6.64 -8.61
CA LEU A 449 7.18 7.29 -7.82
C LEU A 449 6.51 8.36 -8.66
N ILE A 450 5.18 8.37 -8.72
CA ILE A 450 4.40 9.52 -9.22
C ILE A 450 3.67 10.14 -8.03
N THR A 451 4.01 11.39 -7.71
CA THR A 451 3.50 12.07 -6.51
C THR A 451 3.07 13.51 -6.80
N GLY A 452 2.08 14.01 -6.07
CA GLY A 452 1.68 15.42 -6.12
C GLY A 452 2.53 16.29 -5.19
N ASP A 453 2.51 17.57 -5.43
CA ASP A 453 3.28 18.61 -4.71
C ASP A 453 3.02 18.62 -3.19
N MET A 454 1.77 18.54 -2.75
CA MET A 454 1.45 18.46 -1.31
C MET A 454 2.01 17.19 -0.65
N SER A 455 1.85 16.03 -1.29
CA SER A 455 2.37 14.78 -0.77
C SER A 455 3.90 14.77 -0.73
N PHE A 456 4.53 15.32 -1.76
CA PHE A 456 5.98 15.45 -1.84
C PHE A 456 6.53 16.34 -0.75
N GLN A 457 5.96 17.55 -0.59
CA GLN A 457 6.38 18.49 0.46
C GLN A 457 6.15 17.96 1.86
N TYR A 458 5.02 17.25 2.07
CA TYR A 458 4.69 16.67 3.37
C TYR A 458 5.70 15.59 3.79
N ASP A 459 6.33 14.89 2.84
CA ASP A 459 7.21 13.74 3.09
C ASP A 459 8.67 13.99 2.65
N LEU A 460 9.15 15.23 2.75
CA LEU A 460 10.54 15.60 2.43
C LEU A 460 11.58 14.91 3.32
N GLY A 461 11.20 14.47 4.54
CA GLY A 461 12.07 13.72 5.43
C GLY A 461 12.65 12.45 4.80
N ALA A 462 11.95 11.86 3.84
CA ALA A 462 12.44 10.73 3.06
C ALA A 462 13.74 11.04 2.30
N LEU A 463 13.84 12.24 1.73
CA LEU A 463 14.99 12.67 0.93
C LEU A 463 16.24 12.94 1.79
N ALA A 464 16.03 13.28 3.07
CA ALA A 464 17.10 13.47 4.03
C ALA A 464 17.72 12.15 4.51
N SER A 465 17.16 11.01 4.14
CA SER A 465 17.70 9.71 4.50
C SER A 465 18.93 9.36 3.64
N ASN A 466 19.89 8.64 4.24
CA ASN A 466 21.05 8.14 3.50
C ASN A 466 20.74 6.92 2.61
N TYR A 467 19.45 6.65 2.36
CA TYR A 467 18.99 5.43 1.69
C TYR A 467 18.34 5.67 0.33
N LEU A 468 18.53 6.86 -0.24
CA LEU A 468 18.15 7.12 -1.62
C LEU A 468 18.96 6.24 -2.58
N THR A 469 18.29 5.33 -3.25
CA THR A 469 18.97 4.40 -4.17
C THR A 469 19.17 4.99 -5.56
N SER A 470 20.19 4.52 -6.27
CA SER A 470 20.37 4.80 -7.70
C SER A 470 19.28 4.19 -8.60
N LYS A 471 18.21 3.66 -8.01
CA LYS A 471 17.04 3.08 -8.68
C LYS A 471 15.75 3.87 -8.47
N LEU A 472 15.79 4.95 -7.67
CA LEU A 472 14.62 5.74 -7.36
C LEU A 472 14.45 6.88 -8.36
N ARG A 473 13.30 6.92 -9.03
CA ARG A 473 12.88 8.00 -9.94
C ARG A 473 11.57 8.60 -9.44
N ILE A 474 11.49 9.92 -9.36
CA ILE A 474 10.34 10.65 -8.84
C ILE A 474 9.77 11.53 -9.94
N VAL A 475 8.51 11.35 -10.29
CA VAL A 475 7.73 12.30 -11.09
C VAL A 475 6.88 13.12 -10.15
N LEU A 476 7.18 14.40 -10.08
CA LEU A 476 6.51 15.38 -9.24
C LEU A 476 5.48 16.14 -10.05
N LEU A 477 4.20 15.98 -9.72
CA LEU A 477 3.09 16.75 -10.30
C LEU A 477 2.95 18.04 -9.49
N ASN A 478 3.43 19.15 -10.05
CA ASN A 478 3.39 20.46 -9.41
C ASN A 478 2.35 21.35 -10.09
N ASN A 479 1.18 21.48 -9.47
CA ASN A 479 0.13 22.37 -9.93
C ASN A 479 -0.18 23.51 -8.93
N GLY A 480 0.78 23.81 -8.05
CA GLY A 480 0.71 24.90 -7.07
C GLY A 480 -0.11 24.55 -5.83
N GLY A 481 -0.23 23.27 -5.50
CA GLY A 481 -0.87 22.77 -4.28
C GLY A 481 -2.30 22.32 -4.45
N GLY A 482 -2.61 21.14 -3.94
CA GLY A 482 -3.96 20.63 -3.70
C GLY A 482 -4.93 20.65 -4.88
N GLY A 483 -4.47 20.46 -6.12
CA GLY A 483 -5.32 20.49 -7.32
C GLY A 483 -6.53 19.55 -7.27
N ILE A 484 -6.44 18.46 -6.50
CA ILE A 484 -7.54 17.52 -6.28
C ILE A 484 -8.81 18.20 -5.74
N PHE A 485 -8.69 19.26 -4.92
CA PHE A 485 -9.83 19.94 -4.33
C PHE A 485 -10.65 20.76 -5.34
N LYS A 486 -10.05 21.14 -6.48
CA LYS A 486 -10.78 21.73 -7.63
C LYS A 486 -11.53 20.68 -8.45
N TYR A 487 -11.11 19.41 -8.39
CA TYR A 487 -11.75 18.29 -9.09
C TYR A 487 -12.89 17.67 -8.27
N ILE A 488 -12.73 17.47 -6.96
CA ILE A 488 -13.72 16.82 -6.10
C ILE A 488 -14.99 17.68 -6.01
N LYS A 489 -16.15 17.06 -6.34
CA LYS A 489 -17.44 17.74 -6.38
C LYS A 489 -17.82 18.45 -5.07
N THR A 490 -17.44 17.89 -3.93
CA THR A 490 -17.78 18.45 -2.60
C THR A 490 -17.01 19.73 -2.26
N THR A 491 -15.80 19.92 -2.79
CA THR A 491 -14.94 21.05 -2.46
C THR A 491 -14.85 22.10 -3.56
N ARG A 492 -14.95 21.68 -4.85
CA ARG A 492 -14.73 22.58 -5.99
C ARG A 492 -15.64 23.81 -6.06
N SER A 493 -16.82 23.74 -5.46
CA SER A 493 -17.79 24.85 -5.43
C SER A 493 -17.69 25.73 -4.19
N LEU A 494 -16.78 25.44 -3.27
CA LEU A 494 -16.59 26.23 -2.05
C LEU A 494 -15.77 27.48 -2.36
N PRO A 495 -16.18 28.67 -1.87
CA PRO A 495 -15.38 29.91 -2.02
C PRO A 495 -13.96 29.77 -1.44
N GLU A 496 -13.81 28.94 -0.42
CA GLU A 496 -12.56 28.72 0.31
C GLU A 496 -11.60 27.73 -0.39
N VAL A 497 -11.96 27.19 -1.56
CA VAL A 497 -11.16 26.15 -2.21
C VAL A 497 -9.71 26.60 -2.45
N ASP A 498 -9.50 27.81 -2.91
CA ASP A 498 -8.17 28.34 -3.19
C ASP A 498 -7.42 28.83 -1.95
N SER A 499 -8.14 29.35 -0.94
CA SER A 499 -7.52 29.94 0.25
C SER A 499 -7.22 28.94 1.38
N LEU A 500 -8.08 27.93 1.57
CA LEU A 500 -7.94 26.98 2.70
C LEU A 500 -7.65 25.55 2.29
N PHE A 501 -8.19 25.07 1.16
CA PHE A 501 -8.03 23.68 0.76
C PHE A 501 -6.77 23.44 -0.08
N ARG A 502 -6.48 24.29 -1.03
CA ARG A 502 -5.31 24.13 -1.91
C ARG A 502 -3.99 24.41 -1.22
N CYS A 503 -3.97 25.28 -0.19
CA CYS A 503 -2.76 25.67 0.53
C CYS A 503 -1.62 26.19 -0.37
N GLN A 504 -1.91 26.87 -1.44
CA GLN A 504 -0.96 27.42 -2.45
C GLN A 504 0.52 27.26 -2.07
N LEU A 505 1.13 26.18 -2.57
CA LEU A 505 2.50 25.82 -2.23
C LEU A 505 3.48 26.40 -3.24
N ASN A 506 4.55 27.04 -2.75
CA ASN A 506 5.71 27.41 -3.55
C ASN A 506 6.80 26.35 -3.33
N VAL A 507 6.67 25.20 -4.00
CA VAL A 507 7.69 24.13 -3.94
C VAL A 507 8.75 24.43 -4.99
N ASP A 508 9.94 24.84 -4.56
CA ASP A 508 11.12 24.88 -5.44
C ASP A 508 11.76 23.48 -5.51
N ALA A 509 11.23 22.66 -6.40
CA ALA A 509 11.67 21.28 -6.56
C ALA A 509 13.14 21.18 -7.03
N LYS A 510 13.63 22.19 -7.76
CA LYS A 510 15.03 22.25 -8.19
C LYS A 510 15.98 22.50 -7.01
N ALA A 511 15.63 23.46 -6.13
CA ALA A 511 16.41 23.71 -4.93
C ALA A 511 16.41 22.47 -4.00
N ILE A 512 15.27 21.80 -3.83
CA ILE A 512 15.14 20.56 -3.05
C ILE A 512 16.01 19.45 -3.67
N ALA A 513 15.92 19.21 -4.98
CA ALA A 513 16.73 18.22 -5.66
C ALA A 513 18.24 18.45 -5.44
N ASN A 514 18.69 19.69 -5.59
CA ASN A 514 20.07 20.09 -5.37
C ASN A 514 20.50 19.87 -3.92
N ALA A 515 19.66 20.22 -2.94
CA ALA A 515 19.97 20.07 -1.51
C ALA A 515 20.19 18.61 -1.09
N PHE A 516 19.47 17.69 -1.72
CA PHE A 516 19.55 16.26 -1.41
C PHE A 516 20.32 15.42 -2.46
N GLY A 517 20.98 16.07 -3.43
CA GLY A 517 21.84 15.40 -4.42
C GLY A 517 21.10 14.62 -5.49
N LEU A 518 19.82 14.94 -5.77
CA LEU A 518 19.08 14.33 -6.85
C LEU A 518 19.31 15.07 -8.19
N LYS A 519 19.26 14.34 -9.28
CA LYS A 519 19.18 14.95 -10.62
C LYS A 519 17.80 15.56 -10.84
N TYR A 520 17.78 16.73 -11.48
CA TYR A 520 16.53 17.46 -11.70
C TYR A 520 16.25 17.65 -13.19
N TYR A 521 15.01 17.36 -13.58
CA TYR A 521 14.43 17.57 -14.89
C TYR A 521 13.11 18.32 -14.73
N HIS A 522 12.72 19.10 -15.75
CA HIS A 522 11.51 19.92 -15.70
C HIS A 522 10.76 19.88 -17.03
N ALA A 523 9.44 19.89 -16.96
CA ALA A 523 8.54 20.05 -18.09
C ALA A 523 7.33 20.90 -17.70
N ASP A 524 7.02 21.91 -18.52
CA ASP A 524 5.87 22.83 -18.41
C ASP A 524 5.05 22.92 -19.70
N SER A 525 5.40 22.11 -20.68
CA SER A 525 4.78 22.02 -22.00
C SER A 525 5.01 20.64 -22.62
N TYR A 526 4.28 20.32 -23.69
CA TYR A 526 4.52 19.10 -24.45
C TYR A 526 5.92 19.06 -25.07
N GLU A 527 6.42 20.18 -25.53
CA GLU A 527 7.75 20.28 -26.13
C GLU A 527 8.84 19.99 -25.09
N SER A 528 8.81 20.67 -23.95
CA SER A 528 9.79 20.43 -22.87
C SER A 528 9.68 19.00 -22.29
N LEU A 529 8.49 18.39 -22.31
CA LEU A 529 8.31 17.02 -21.87
C LEU A 529 8.98 16.00 -22.80
N GLN A 530 8.90 16.23 -24.13
CA GLN A 530 9.52 15.35 -25.13
C GLN A 530 11.04 15.28 -24.96
N ASP A 531 11.68 16.34 -24.52
CA ASP A 531 13.11 16.37 -24.23
C ASP A 531 13.43 15.80 -22.84
N ALA A 532 12.65 16.16 -21.84
CA ALA A 532 12.91 15.82 -20.44
C ALA A 532 12.72 14.33 -20.13
N VAL A 533 11.69 13.68 -20.69
CA VAL A 533 11.34 12.29 -20.35
C VAL A 533 12.39 11.28 -20.78
N PRO A 534 12.93 11.31 -22.03
CA PRO A 534 14.03 10.42 -22.40
C PRO A 534 15.28 10.64 -21.56
N ALA A 535 15.63 11.90 -21.29
CA ALA A 535 16.78 12.26 -20.45
C ALA A 535 16.60 11.78 -18.99
N PHE A 536 15.39 11.87 -18.43
CA PHE A 536 15.05 11.40 -17.10
C PHE A 536 15.19 9.88 -16.96
N PHE A 537 14.72 9.11 -17.94
CA PHE A 537 14.83 7.64 -17.87
C PHE A 537 16.24 7.12 -18.21
N ALA A 538 16.97 7.77 -19.12
CA ALA A 538 18.34 7.38 -19.48
C ALA A 538 19.39 7.92 -18.49
N GLY A 539 19.09 8.99 -17.76
CA GLY A 539 20.02 9.67 -16.86
C GLY A 539 20.21 8.92 -15.52
N PRO A 540 21.18 9.39 -14.72
CA PRO A 540 21.43 8.81 -13.40
C PRO A 540 20.27 9.08 -12.44
N ALA A 541 20.05 8.13 -11.51
CA ALA A 541 19.13 8.25 -10.37
C ALA A 541 19.96 8.27 -9.05
N PRO A 542 19.43 8.80 -7.93
CA PRO A 542 18.05 9.29 -7.81
C PRO A 542 17.78 10.58 -8.59
N ALA A 543 16.56 10.70 -9.14
CA ALA A 543 16.19 11.81 -10.01
C ALA A 543 14.75 12.27 -9.76
N ILE A 544 14.50 13.57 -10.00
CA ILE A 544 13.17 14.17 -10.01
C ILE A 544 12.89 14.73 -11.41
N LEU A 545 11.74 14.38 -11.98
CA LEU A 545 11.11 15.05 -13.11
C LEU A 545 9.91 15.84 -12.58
N GLU A 546 10.02 17.15 -12.54
CA GLU A 546 8.91 18.04 -12.22
C GLU A 546 8.06 18.30 -13.46
N ILE A 547 6.77 18.07 -13.34
CA ILE A 547 5.75 18.40 -14.34
C ILE A 547 4.91 19.55 -13.78
N ALA A 548 5.14 20.75 -14.31
CA ALA A 548 4.42 21.95 -13.91
C ALA A 548 3.15 22.10 -14.74
N THR A 549 1.98 22.19 -14.08
CA THR A 549 0.66 22.35 -14.71
C THR A 549 -0.18 23.39 -14.00
N ASP A 550 -1.35 23.73 -14.56
CA ASP A 550 -2.34 24.59 -13.90
C ASP A 550 -3.45 23.75 -13.28
N ALA A 551 -3.70 23.93 -11.98
CA ALA A 551 -4.71 23.17 -11.24
C ALA A 551 -6.15 23.37 -11.75
N GLY A 552 -6.46 24.52 -12.34
CA GLY A 552 -7.76 24.81 -12.93
C GLY A 552 -7.95 24.03 -14.24
N ILE A 553 -6.93 24.03 -15.10
CA ILE A 553 -6.93 23.27 -16.36
C ILE A 553 -6.99 21.78 -16.03
N ASP A 554 -6.16 21.29 -15.12
CA ASP A 554 -6.17 19.89 -14.68
C ASP A 554 -7.55 19.44 -14.20
N ALA A 555 -8.20 20.24 -13.35
CA ALA A 555 -9.52 19.93 -12.82
C ALA A 555 -10.62 19.95 -13.90
N ALA A 556 -10.55 20.89 -14.85
CA ALA A 556 -11.49 20.99 -15.97
C ALA A 556 -11.39 19.76 -16.87
N VAL A 557 -10.17 19.38 -17.28
CA VAL A 557 -9.91 18.19 -18.11
C VAL A 557 -10.42 16.92 -17.43
N LEU A 558 -10.07 16.71 -16.15
CA LEU A 558 -10.50 15.53 -15.41
C LEU A 558 -12.03 15.49 -15.21
N THR A 559 -12.67 16.65 -14.99
CA THR A 559 -14.12 16.74 -14.88
C THR A 559 -14.78 16.35 -16.22
N GLU A 560 -14.28 16.87 -17.32
CA GLU A 560 -14.80 16.58 -18.65
C GLU A 560 -14.64 15.11 -19.06
N THR A 561 -13.52 14.48 -18.67
CA THR A 561 -13.28 13.05 -18.93
C THR A 561 -14.17 12.13 -18.10
N THR A 562 -14.71 12.60 -16.97
CA THR A 562 -15.54 11.83 -16.04
C THR A 562 -17.04 12.18 -16.10
N THR A 563 -17.44 13.18 -16.88
CA THR A 563 -18.85 13.55 -17.08
C THR A 563 -19.42 12.98 -18.37
N ASN A 564 -20.74 12.83 -18.41
CA ASN A 564 -21.49 12.39 -19.59
C ASN A 564 -21.72 13.60 -20.52
N ASN A 565 -20.81 13.87 -21.43
CA ASN A 565 -21.09 14.68 -22.61
C ASN A 565 -20.78 13.91 -23.88
#